data_5f5ab51f41d1b9d628fcd8e552a3c802
#
_entry.id   5f5ab51f41d1b9d628fcd8e552a3c802
#
_cell.length_a   1.000
_cell.length_b   1.000
_cell.length_c   1.000
_cell.angle_alpha   90.00
_cell.angle_beta   90.00
_cell.angle_gamma   90.00
#
_symmetry.space_group_name_H-M   'P 1'
#
loop_
_entity.id
_entity.type
_entity.pdbx_description
1 polymer ?
#
loop_
_entity_poly.entity_id
_entity_poly.type
_entity_poly.pdbx_seq_one_letter_code
_entity_poly.pdbx_strand_id
1 'polypeptide(L)'
;MKRLEILNDLAAVFRWTAKLNMHEGIANHFSVCHPDSNGSFYVNGTGQHFSNIKASDLVLIEENNFEKMKNKPEIVDPTAINIHGAIHKKVPHAKCILHVHSKYATALSCLKDPTLPPIDQNTMRFYNRIALYDDFGGLGFEEESEKMANSIGNHSTLLLANHGILTAAPTIAQAFDDLFYFEKACETYLTALSTGKELNIASNEVAEKTAQDWENYST
;
A
#
# COMPACT_ATOMS: atom_id res chain seq x y z
N MET A 1 -20.13 -9.54 2.96
CA MET A 1 -19.63 -8.92 4.22
C MET A 1 -20.49 -7.70 4.52
N LYS A 2 -20.92 -7.51 5.77
CA LYS A 2 -21.73 -6.34 6.11
C LYS A 2 -20.84 -5.10 6.14
N ARG A 3 -21.37 -3.93 5.70
CA ARG A 3 -20.64 -2.65 5.67
C ARG A 3 -19.85 -2.36 6.97
N LEU A 4 -20.48 -2.59 8.13
CA LEU A 4 -19.86 -2.33 9.43
C LEU A 4 -18.63 -3.21 9.69
N GLU A 5 -18.63 -4.46 9.22
CA GLU A 5 -17.49 -5.38 9.34
C GLU A 5 -16.29 -4.84 8.56
N ILE A 6 -16.48 -4.43 7.29
CA ILE A 6 -15.43 -3.82 6.46
C ILE A 6 -14.82 -2.60 7.13
N LEU A 7 -15.66 -1.68 7.66
CA LEU A 7 -15.17 -0.48 8.33
C LEU A 7 -14.42 -0.79 9.63
N ASN A 8 -14.86 -1.79 10.39
CA ASN A 8 -14.17 -2.25 11.59
C ASN A 8 -12.81 -2.88 11.26
N ASP A 9 -12.74 -3.69 10.21
CA ASP A 9 -11.50 -4.32 9.77
C ASP A 9 -10.50 -3.26 9.29
N LEU A 10 -10.94 -2.29 8.48
CA LEU A 10 -10.06 -1.21 8.05
C LEU A 10 -9.57 -0.37 9.24
N ALA A 11 -10.45 -0.02 10.19
CA ALA A 11 -10.07 0.69 11.40
C ALA A 11 -9.10 -0.14 12.28
N ALA A 12 -9.22 -1.46 12.31
CA ALA A 12 -8.26 -2.32 12.99
C ALA A 12 -6.88 -2.28 12.31
N VAL A 13 -6.83 -2.30 10.98
CA VAL A 13 -5.58 -2.21 10.21
C VAL A 13 -4.87 -0.87 10.46
N PHE A 14 -5.57 0.26 10.51
CA PHE A 14 -4.97 1.53 10.91
C PHE A 14 -4.26 1.43 12.26
N ARG A 15 -4.95 0.89 13.27
CA ARG A 15 -4.38 0.76 14.63
C ARG A 15 -3.22 -0.24 14.68
N TRP A 16 -3.29 -1.35 13.93
CA TRP A 16 -2.18 -2.30 13.81
C TRP A 16 -0.95 -1.65 13.15
N THR A 17 -1.15 -0.92 12.06
CA THR A 17 -0.07 -0.18 11.37
C THR A 17 0.60 0.82 12.32
N ALA A 18 -0.18 1.55 13.13
CA ALA A 18 0.37 2.43 14.15
C ALA A 18 1.15 1.67 15.24
N LYS A 19 0.59 0.56 15.74
CA LYS A 19 1.24 -0.27 16.77
C LYS A 19 2.56 -0.86 16.29
N LEU A 20 2.65 -1.18 15.01
CA LEU A 20 3.85 -1.73 14.37
C LEU A 20 4.84 -0.64 13.90
N ASN A 21 4.51 0.63 14.13
CA ASN A 21 5.31 1.78 13.71
C ASN A 21 5.59 1.81 12.19
N MET A 22 4.57 1.46 11.40
CA MET A 22 4.63 1.40 9.94
C MET A 22 3.94 2.59 9.27
N HIS A 23 3.65 3.68 9.98
CA HIS A 23 2.99 4.89 9.48
C HIS A 23 3.84 6.12 9.75
N GLU A 24 3.50 7.22 9.11
CA GLU A 24 4.14 8.51 9.31
C GLU A 24 3.15 9.54 9.87
N GLY A 25 2.99 9.53 11.20
CA GLY A 25 2.12 10.49 11.90
C GLY A 25 0.67 10.48 11.40
N ILE A 26 0.29 11.54 10.67
CA ILE A 26 -1.04 11.75 10.10
C ILE A 26 -1.02 11.85 8.56
N ALA A 27 0.14 11.57 7.93
CA ALA A 27 0.37 11.83 6.51
C ALA A 27 0.02 10.66 5.58
N ASN A 28 -0.41 9.52 6.11
CA ASN A 28 -0.71 8.33 5.33
C ASN A 28 -2.22 8.08 5.23
N HIS A 29 -2.63 7.23 4.29
CA HIS A 29 -4.05 7.00 4.04
C HIS A 29 -4.34 5.57 3.55
N PHE A 30 -5.46 5.02 4.04
CA PHE A 30 -6.00 3.72 3.62
C PHE A 30 -7.42 3.90 3.14
N SER A 31 -7.80 3.08 2.17
CA SER A 31 -9.16 3.07 1.66
C SER A 31 -9.69 1.67 1.40
N VAL A 32 -11.00 1.55 1.37
CA VAL A 32 -11.71 0.32 0.94
C VAL A 32 -12.91 0.69 0.10
N CYS A 33 -13.15 -0.03 -0.99
CA CYS A 33 -14.33 0.14 -1.82
C CYS A 33 -15.61 -0.03 -1.01
N HIS A 34 -16.62 0.78 -1.33
CA HIS A 34 -17.97 0.56 -0.81
C HIS A 34 -18.52 -0.77 -1.33
N PRO A 35 -19.06 -1.66 -0.49
CA PRO A 35 -19.48 -3.00 -0.91
C PRO A 35 -20.61 -3.00 -1.95
N ASP A 36 -21.51 -2.02 -1.87
CA ASP A 36 -22.74 -1.96 -2.66
C ASP A 36 -22.76 -0.82 -3.68
N SER A 37 -21.65 -0.09 -3.87
CA SER A 37 -21.58 1.07 -4.77
C SER A 37 -20.26 1.08 -5.54
N ASN A 38 -20.35 0.90 -6.86
CA ASN A 38 -19.17 1.00 -7.73
C ASN A 38 -18.68 2.44 -7.76
N GLY A 39 -17.35 2.61 -7.76
CA GLY A 39 -16.68 3.93 -7.83
C GLY A 39 -16.67 4.70 -6.51
N SER A 40 -17.30 4.19 -5.44
CA SER A 40 -17.29 4.82 -4.12
C SER A 40 -16.36 4.05 -3.17
N PHE A 41 -15.69 4.74 -2.24
CA PHE A 41 -14.80 4.13 -1.26
C PHE A 41 -14.79 4.89 0.06
N TYR A 42 -14.38 4.21 1.13
CA TYR A 42 -14.12 4.81 2.44
C TYR A 42 -12.63 5.09 2.59
N VAL A 43 -12.28 6.21 3.23
CA VAL A 43 -10.90 6.64 3.50
C VAL A 43 -10.84 7.35 4.85
N ASN A 44 -9.67 7.41 5.49
CA ASN A 44 -9.51 8.19 6.72
C ASN A 44 -9.64 9.70 6.48
N GLY A 45 -10.14 10.40 7.50
CA GLY A 45 -10.17 11.86 7.51
C GLY A 45 -8.79 12.49 7.71
N THR A 46 -8.64 13.73 7.27
CA THR A 46 -7.41 14.52 7.44
C THR A 46 -7.05 14.73 8.91
N GLY A 47 -5.76 14.65 9.21
CA GLY A 47 -5.22 15.00 10.54
C GLY A 47 -5.49 13.97 11.64
N GLN A 48 -5.99 12.80 11.32
CA GLN A 48 -6.25 11.74 12.28
C GLN A 48 -5.05 10.80 12.40
N HIS A 49 -4.53 10.67 13.63
CA HIS A 49 -3.48 9.69 13.89
C HIS A 49 -4.04 8.26 13.83
N PHE A 50 -3.34 7.36 13.16
CA PHE A 50 -3.79 5.98 12.88
C PHE A 50 -4.22 5.20 14.13
N SER A 51 -3.55 5.41 15.28
CA SER A 51 -3.92 4.74 16.54
C SER A 51 -5.31 5.09 17.06
N ASN A 52 -5.90 6.19 16.61
CA ASN A 52 -7.17 6.71 17.12
C ASN A 52 -8.35 6.46 16.15
N ILE A 53 -8.07 6.01 14.92
CA ILE A 53 -9.10 5.84 13.89
C ILE A 53 -10.08 4.73 14.28
N LYS A 54 -11.37 5.06 14.22
CA LYS A 54 -12.52 4.16 14.43
C LYS A 54 -13.28 4.01 13.10
N ALA A 55 -14.11 2.98 13.02
CA ALA A 55 -14.99 2.77 11.87
C ALA A 55 -15.89 3.97 11.55
N SER A 56 -16.33 4.71 12.59
CA SER A 56 -17.16 5.92 12.46
C SER A 56 -16.42 7.13 11.89
N ASP A 57 -15.10 7.12 11.90
CA ASP A 57 -14.27 8.25 11.47
C ASP A 57 -13.93 8.16 9.98
N LEU A 58 -14.25 7.03 9.34
CA LEU A 58 -14.00 6.80 7.93
C LEU A 58 -15.01 7.58 7.08
N VAL A 59 -14.49 8.34 6.14
CA VAL A 59 -15.28 9.23 5.27
C VAL A 59 -15.63 8.49 3.98
N LEU A 60 -16.90 8.51 3.59
CA LEU A 60 -17.35 8.00 2.31
C LEU A 60 -17.08 9.02 1.19
N ILE A 61 -16.32 8.63 0.21
CA ILE A 61 -16.13 9.34 -1.04
C ILE A 61 -17.00 8.67 -2.11
N GLU A 62 -17.99 9.39 -2.60
CA GLU A 62 -18.87 8.94 -3.68
C GLU A 62 -18.37 9.47 -5.02
N GLU A 63 -18.48 8.67 -6.07
CA GLU A 63 -18.01 9.05 -7.42
C GLU A 63 -18.56 10.41 -7.87
N ASN A 64 -19.79 10.71 -7.54
CA ASN A 64 -20.46 11.96 -7.91
C ASN A 64 -20.01 13.19 -7.09
N ASN A 65 -19.21 13.00 -6.04
CA ASN A 65 -18.75 14.09 -5.18
C ASN A 65 -17.23 14.25 -5.13
N PHE A 66 -16.45 13.50 -5.93
CA PHE A 66 -14.98 13.53 -5.95
C PHE A 66 -14.43 14.95 -6.03
N GLU A 67 -14.84 15.73 -7.03
CA GLU A 67 -14.35 17.10 -7.23
C GLU A 67 -14.72 18.03 -6.05
N LYS A 68 -15.91 17.83 -5.48
CA LYS A 68 -16.32 18.57 -4.30
C LYS A 68 -15.46 18.24 -3.09
N MET A 69 -15.11 16.95 -2.92
CA MET A 69 -14.30 16.48 -1.77
C MET A 69 -12.83 16.87 -1.90
N LYS A 70 -12.25 16.88 -3.11
CA LYS A 70 -10.90 17.40 -3.36
C LYS A 70 -10.74 18.87 -2.91
N ASN A 71 -11.80 19.65 -2.96
CA ASN A 71 -11.82 21.04 -2.52
C ASN A 71 -12.11 21.21 -1.01
N LYS A 72 -12.04 20.12 -0.22
CA LYS A 72 -12.27 20.11 1.23
C LYS A 72 -11.12 19.40 1.97
N PRO A 73 -9.90 19.95 1.91
CA PRO A 73 -8.71 19.31 2.51
C PRO A 73 -8.82 19.15 4.04
N GLU A 74 -9.71 19.90 4.67
CA GLU A 74 -10.01 19.76 6.09
C GLU A 74 -10.80 18.49 6.43
N ILE A 75 -11.44 17.84 5.44
CA ILE A 75 -12.19 16.61 5.62
C ILE A 75 -11.35 15.39 5.23
N VAL A 76 -10.80 15.38 3.99
CA VAL A 76 -9.98 14.31 3.44
C VAL A 76 -8.82 14.90 2.66
N ASP A 77 -7.65 14.30 2.78
CA ASP A 77 -6.48 14.70 1.99
C ASP A 77 -6.78 14.57 0.48
N PRO A 78 -6.64 15.64 -0.31
CA PRO A 78 -6.86 15.58 -1.76
C PRO A 78 -5.96 14.57 -2.48
N THR A 79 -4.74 14.32 -1.99
CA THR A 79 -3.84 13.31 -2.57
C THR A 79 -4.41 11.91 -2.39
N ALA A 80 -5.01 11.62 -1.23
CA ALA A 80 -5.71 10.35 -0.99
C ALA A 80 -6.87 10.15 -1.97
N ILE A 81 -7.69 11.18 -2.22
CA ILE A 81 -8.80 11.10 -3.17
C ILE A 81 -8.29 10.83 -4.59
N ASN A 82 -7.23 11.53 -5.03
CA ASN A 82 -6.66 11.34 -6.35
C ASN A 82 -6.05 9.96 -6.53
N ILE A 83 -5.12 9.57 -5.67
CA ILE A 83 -4.37 8.30 -5.79
C ILE A 83 -5.33 7.11 -5.66
N HIS A 84 -6.13 7.07 -4.58
CA HIS A 84 -7.02 5.93 -4.35
C HIS A 84 -8.17 5.89 -5.36
N GLY A 85 -8.73 7.05 -5.73
CA GLY A 85 -9.78 7.13 -6.74
C GLY A 85 -9.32 6.61 -8.11
N ALA A 86 -8.12 6.98 -8.56
CA ALA A 86 -7.55 6.50 -9.81
C ALA A 86 -7.31 4.98 -9.79
N ILE A 87 -6.73 4.47 -8.70
CA ILE A 87 -6.41 3.04 -8.57
C ILE A 87 -7.69 2.21 -8.42
N HIS A 88 -8.64 2.58 -7.56
CA HIS A 88 -9.93 1.87 -7.43
C HIS A 88 -10.70 1.79 -8.75
N LYS A 89 -10.60 2.83 -9.57
CA LYS A 89 -11.26 2.89 -10.87
C LYS A 89 -10.60 2.00 -11.93
N LYS A 90 -9.26 1.95 -11.95
CA LYS A 90 -8.49 1.29 -13.03
C LYS A 90 -8.07 -0.13 -12.72
N VAL A 91 -7.86 -0.46 -11.44
CA VAL A 91 -7.29 -1.73 -11.00
C VAL A 91 -8.38 -2.62 -10.41
N PRO A 92 -8.88 -3.65 -11.13
CA PRO A 92 -10.07 -4.41 -10.72
C PRO A 92 -9.93 -5.12 -9.36
N HIS A 93 -8.72 -5.58 -9.02
CA HIS A 93 -8.46 -6.27 -7.76
C HIS A 93 -8.25 -5.31 -6.58
N ALA A 94 -8.03 -4.02 -6.81
CA ALA A 94 -7.79 -3.02 -5.77
C ALA A 94 -9.08 -2.65 -5.03
N LYS A 95 -9.62 -3.57 -4.23
CA LYS A 95 -10.78 -3.31 -3.37
C LYS A 95 -10.39 -2.67 -2.04
N CYS A 96 -9.17 -2.91 -1.58
CA CYS A 96 -8.53 -2.24 -0.46
C CYS A 96 -7.18 -1.70 -0.90
N ILE A 97 -6.85 -0.47 -0.50
CA ILE A 97 -5.57 0.19 -0.79
C ILE A 97 -5.00 0.74 0.51
N LEU A 98 -3.75 0.38 0.79
CA LEU A 98 -3.00 0.86 1.94
C LEU A 98 -1.76 1.58 1.44
N HIS A 99 -1.60 2.86 1.81
CA HIS A 99 -0.42 3.65 1.46
C HIS A 99 0.25 4.19 2.72
N VAL A 100 1.54 3.90 2.87
CA VAL A 100 2.37 4.37 3.99
C VAL A 100 3.78 4.75 3.55
N HIS A 101 4.41 5.58 4.37
CA HIS A 101 5.84 5.86 4.34
C HIS A 101 6.53 5.08 5.47
N SER A 102 6.40 3.75 5.44
CA SER A 102 7.02 2.90 6.45
C SER A 102 8.55 2.89 6.29
N LYS A 103 9.24 2.75 7.41
CA LYS A 103 10.68 3.05 7.51
C LYS A 103 11.54 2.33 6.47
N TYR A 104 11.38 1.02 6.34
CA TYR A 104 12.26 0.21 5.51
C TYR A 104 11.82 0.18 4.05
N ALA A 105 10.52 0.16 3.77
CA ALA A 105 10.02 0.28 2.40
C ALA A 105 10.37 1.65 1.80
N THR A 106 10.24 2.74 2.58
CA THR A 106 10.67 4.08 2.15
C THR A 106 12.17 4.14 1.95
N ALA A 107 12.97 3.55 2.87
CA ALA A 107 14.43 3.51 2.69
C ALA A 107 14.84 2.75 1.42
N LEU A 108 14.17 1.62 1.11
CA LEU A 108 14.38 0.89 -0.14
C LEU A 108 14.03 1.77 -1.35
N SER A 109 12.90 2.47 -1.32
CA SER A 109 12.44 3.33 -2.42
C SER A 109 13.38 4.49 -2.73
N CYS A 110 14.25 4.87 -1.80
CA CYS A 110 15.26 5.92 -1.96
C CYS A 110 16.58 5.42 -2.58
N LEU A 111 16.71 4.12 -2.84
CA LEU A 111 17.90 3.60 -3.51
C LEU A 111 17.82 3.85 -5.02
N LYS A 112 18.96 4.07 -5.67
CA LYS A 112 19.06 4.20 -7.13
C LYS A 112 18.55 2.93 -7.84
N ASP A 113 18.82 1.77 -7.26
CA ASP A 113 18.27 0.48 -7.66
C ASP A 113 17.48 -0.08 -6.47
N PRO A 114 16.15 0.08 -6.44
CA PRO A 114 15.31 -0.37 -5.36
C PRO A 114 14.89 -1.85 -5.48
N THR A 115 15.66 -2.64 -6.24
CA THR A 115 15.41 -4.08 -6.40
C THR A 115 15.57 -4.79 -5.06
N LEU A 116 14.62 -5.66 -4.74
CA LEU A 116 14.65 -6.51 -3.55
C LEU A 116 15.22 -7.89 -3.93
N PRO A 117 16.49 -8.20 -3.58
CA PRO A 117 17.09 -9.49 -3.94
C PRO A 117 16.52 -10.63 -3.10
N PRO A 118 16.46 -11.86 -3.63
CA PRO A 118 15.92 -13.02 -2.95
C PRO A 118 16.91 -13.58 -1.92
N ILE A 119 16.96 -13.01 -0.72
CA ILE A 119 17.91 -13.37 0.35
C ILE A 119 17.27 -14.13 1.50
N ASP A 120 15.95 -14.07 1.63
CA ASP A 120 15.18 -14.80 2.64
C ASP A 120 13.77 -15.14 2.11
N GLN A 121 13.00 -15.87 2.90
CA GLN A 121 11.66 -16.31 2.52
C GLN A 121 10.71 -15.14 2.25
N ASN A 122 10.82 -14.03 3.00
CA ASN A 122 9.97 -12.87 2.82
C ASN A 122 10.34 -12.08 1.56
N THR A 123 11.63 -11.89 1.28
CA THR A 123 12.06 -11.24 0.03
C THR A 123 11.70 -12.07 -1.19
N MET A 124 11.78 -13.42 -1.11
CA MET A 124 11.36 -14.32 -2.18
C MET A 124 9.85 -14.30 -2.43
N ARG A 125 9.01 -14.01 -1.43
CA ARG A 125 7.56 -13.80 -1.63
C ARG A 125 7.29 -12.73 -2.69
N PHE A 126 8.09 -11.69 -2.72
CA PHE A 126 7.92 -10.55 -3.62
C PHE A 126 8.78 -10.63 -4.89
N TYR A 127 9.45 -11.74 -5.13
CA TYR A 127 10.29 -11.93 -6.31
C TYR A 127 9.47 -11.78 -7.59
N ASN A 128 9.81 -10.81 -8.45
CA ASN A 128 9.07 -10.41 -9.65
C ASN A 128 7.58 -10.03 -9.40
N ARG A 129 7.20 -9.65 -8.17
CA ARG A 129 5.82 -9.29 -7.78
C ARG A 129 5.68 -7.85 -7.32
N ILE A 130 6.70 -7.03 -7.51
CA ILE A 130 6.70 -5.62 -7.14
C ILE A 130 6.60 -4.79 -8.41
N ALA A 131 5.60 -3.92 -8.49
CA ALA A 131 5.58 -2.83 -9.46
C ALA A 131 6.41 -1.66 -8.93
N LEU A 132 7.08 -0.94 -9.81
CA LEU A 132 7.83 0.27 -9.49
C LEU A 132 7.20 1.47 -10.21
N TYR A 133 6.94 2.53 -9.48
CA TYR A 133 6.68 3.86 -10.02
C TYR A 133 7.89 4.74 -9.72
N ASP A 134 8.66 5.08 -10.77
CA ASP A 134 9.93 5.80 -10.62
C ASP A 134 9.90 7.22 -11.22
N ASP A 135 8.72 7.71 -11.61
CA ASP A 135 8.48 9.06 -12.12
C ASP A 135 7.94 9.98 -11.00
N PHE A 136 8.74 10.14 -9.90
CA PHE A 136 8.34 11.00 -8.79
C PHE A 136 8.20 12.45 -9.23
N GLY A 137 6.96 12.95 -9.28
CA GLY A 137 6.63 14.30 -9.77
C GLY A 137 6.10 15.26 -8.69
N GLY A 138 5.93 14.78 -7.45
CA GLY A 138 5.42 15.60 -6.36
C GLY A 138 4.51 14.83 -5.38
N LEU A 139 3.34 15.38 -5.08
CA LEU A 139 2.46 14.87 -4.03
C LEU A 139 1.33 13.94 -4.52
N GLY A 140 1.37 13.46 -5.77
CA GLY A 140 0.37 12.52 -6.28
C GLY A 140 -0.93 13.18 -6.79
N PHE A 141 -0.85 14.41 -7.30
CA PHE A 141 -1.99 15.06 -7.92
C PHE A 141 -2.27 14.53 -9.34
N GLU A 142 -3.48 14.65 -9.78
CA GLU A 142 -4.10 14.23 -11.06
C GLU A 142 -3.27 13.35 -12.03
N GLU A 143 -2.35 13.91 -12.81
CA GLU A 143 -1.56 13.15 -13.79
C GLU A 143 -0.68 12.08 -13.13
N GLU A 144 -0.14 12.36 -11.97
CA GLU A 144 0.71 11.44 -11.22
C GLU A 144 -0.10 10.25 -10.69
N SER A 145 -1.32 10.50 -10.18
CA SER A 145 -2.21 9.44 -9.69
C SER A 145 -2.63 8.46 -10.79
N GLU A 146 -2.86 8.97 -12.01
CA GLU A 146 -3.17 8.17 -13.19
C GLU A 146 -1.97 7.30 -13.62
N LYS A 147 -0.75 7.84 -13.57
CA LYS A 147 0.50 7.10 -13.84
C LYS A 147 0.72 6.00 -12.80
N MET A 148 0.54 6.29 -11.51
CA MET A 148 0.62 5.30 -10.42
C MET A 148 -0.37 4.16 -10.65
N ALA A 149 -1.62 4.47 -11.00
CA ALA A 149 -2.64 3.47 -11.29
C ALA A 149 -2.33 2.60 -12.52
N ASN A 150 -1.60 3.14 -13.50
CA ASN A 150 -1.14 2.36 -14.64
C ASN A 150 0.08 1.48 -14.26
N SER A 151 0.98 1.99 -13.41
CA SER A 151 2.22 1.29 -13.03
C SER A 151 1.96 0.04 -12.20
N ILE A 152 0.94 0.04 -11.34
CA ILE A 152 0.65 -1.12 -10.49
C ILE A 152 0.25 -2.36 -11.31
N GLY A 153 -0.45 -2.19 -12.44
CA GLY A 153 -0.85 -3.29 -13.31
C GLY A 153 -1.61 -4.38 -12.58
N ASN A 154 -1.12 -5.61 -12.65
CA ASN A 154 -1.70 -6.78 -11.97
C ASN A 154 -1.03 -7.08 -10.60
N HIS A 155 -0.08 -6.26 -10.18
CA HIS A 155 0.62 -6.48 -8.91
C HIS A 155 -0.21 -5.97 -7.73
N SER A 156 0.00 -6.58 -6.57
CA SER A 156 -0.58 -6.10 -5.29
C SER A 156 0.28 -5.06 -4.58
N THR A 157 1.54 -4.94 -4.98
CA THR A 157 2.55 -4.10 -4.32
C THR A 157 3.15 -3.12 -5.34
N LEU A 158 3.06 -1.83 -5.04
CA LEU A 158 3.65 -0.74 -5.81
C LEU A 158 4.64 0.03 -4.94
N LEU A 159 5.93 -0.08 -5.26
CA LEU A 159 6.96 0.75 -4.65
C LEU A 159 7.01 2.10 -5.37
N LEU A 160 6.93 3.17 -4.63
CA LEU A 160 6.94 4.54 -5.12
C LEU A 160 8.34 5.13 -4.87
N ALA A 161 9.13 5.35 -5.93
CA ALA A 161 10.50 5.89 -5.81
C ALA A 161 10.51 7.21 -5.01
N ASN A 162 11.46 7.32 -4.07
CA ASN A 162 11.61 8.48 -3.16
C ASN A 162 10.37 8.83 -2.32
N HIS A 163 9.44 7.88 -2.12
CA HIS A 163 8.17 8.19 -1.49
C HIS A 163 7.79 7.15 -0.43
N GLY A 164 7.53 5.91 -0.83
CA GLY A 164 7.05 4.87 0.08
C GLY A 164 6.44 3.69 -0.65
N ILE A 165 5.43 3.09 -0.04
CA ILE A 165 4.76 1.90 -0.56
C ILE A 165 3.24 2.06 -0.63
N LEU A 166 2.65 1.42 -1.63
CA LEU A 166 1.21 1.22 -1.74
C LEU A 166 0.93 -0.27 -1.96
N THR A 167 0.01 -0.84 -1.18
CA THR A 167 -0.51 -2.19 -1.45
C THR A 167 -1.98 -2.10 -1.84
N ALA A 168 -2.37 -2.94 -2.81
CA ALA A 168 -3.73 -2.99 -3.36
C ALA A 168 -4.18 -4.43 -3.54
N ALA A 169 -5.26 -4.84 -2.88
CA ALA A 169 -5.70 -6.23 -2.87
C ALA A 169 -7.24 -6.37 -2.85
N PRO A 170 -7.77 -7.56 -3.15
CA PRO A 170 -9.20 -7.84 -3.10
C PRO A 170 -9.81 -7.73 -1.69
N THR A 171 -9.01 -7.92 -0.64
CA THR A 171 -9.46 -7.85 0.75
C THR A 171 -8.53 -7.00 1.60
N ILE A 172 -9.05 -6.47 2.71
CA ILE A 172 -8.28 -5.72 3.71
C ILE A 172 -7.17 -6.60 4.31
N ALA A 173 -7.48 -7.86 4.59
CA ALA A 173 -6.52 -8.80 5.15
C ALA A 173 -5.32 -9.03 4.21
N GLN A 174 -5.56 -9.27 2.93
CA GLN A 174 -4.49 -9.43 1.94
C GLN A 174 -3.66 -8.16 1.76
N ALA A 175 -4.31 -7.00 1.67
CA ALA A 175 -3.58 -5.73 1.55
C ALA A 175 -2.65 -5.49 2.75
N PHE A 176 -3.12 -5.80 3.98
CA PHE A 176 -2.30 -5.65 5.18
C PHE A 176 -1.20 -6.70 5.29
N ASP A 177 -1.48 -7.94 4.89
CA ASP A 177 -0.50 -9.01 4.86
C ASP A 177 0.66 -8.67 3.91
N ASP A 178 0.35 -8.21 2.70
CA ASP A 178 1.36 -7.73 1.74
C ASP A 178 2.17 -6.55 2.29
N LEU A 179 1.51 -5.57 2.90
CA LEU A 179 2.17 -4.42 3.50
C LEU A 179 3.13 -4.84 4.63
N PHE A 180 2.66 -5.69 5.54
CA PHE A 180 3.45 -6.15 6.69
C PHE A 180 4.69 -6.93 6.25
N TYR A 181 4.50 -7.93 5.38
CA TYR A 181 5.62 -8.76 4.94
C TYR A 181 6.57 -8.04 3.99
N PHE A 182 6.09 -7.07 3.21
CA PHE A 182 6.97 -6.23 2.40
C PHE A 182 7.88 -5.37 3.28
N GLU A 183 7.35 -4.73 4.31
CA GLU A 183 8.16 -3.97 5.27
C GLU A 183 9.20 -4.87 5.95
N LYS A 184 8.81 -6.13 6.33
CA LYS A 184 9.75 -7.10 6.91
C LYS A 184 10.84 -7.56 5.92
N ALA A 185 10.49 -7.75 4.67
CA ALA A 185 11.46 -8.07 3.60
C ALA A 185 12.48 -6.93 3.42
N CYS A 186 12.00 -5.69 3.37
CA CYS A 186 12.86 -4.50 3.30
C CYS A 186 13.76 -4.37 4.54
N GLU A 187 13.22 -4.58 5.74
CA GLU A 187 13.98 -4.56 7.00
C GLU A 187 15.13 -5.57 6.97
N THR A 188 14.84 -6.82 6.58
CA THR A 188 15.85 -7.87 6.48
C THR A 188 16.94 -7.50 5.47
N TYR A 189 16.54 -7.11 4.27
CA TYR A 189 17.48 -6.75 3.21
C TYR A 189 18.39 -5.58 3.60
N LEU A 190 17.82 -4.46 4.03
CA LEU A 190 18.58 -3.26 4.37
C LEU A 190 19.48 -3.48 5.59
N THR A 191 19.03 -4.29 6.55
CA THR A 191 19.84 -4.67 7.70
C THR A 191 21.03 -5.54 7.28
N ALA A 192 20.81 -6.55 6.43
CA ALA A 192 21.89 -7.38 5.91
C ALA A 192 22.88 -6.57 5.06
N LEU A 193 22.35 -5.68 4.19
CA LEU A 193 23.16 -4.80 3.34
C LEU A 193 24.04 -3.86 4.17
N SER A 194 23.55 -3.35 5.29
CA SER A 194 24.27 -2.42 6.17
C SER A 194 25.52 -3.03 6.81
N THR A 195 25.65 -4.34 6.82
CA THR A 195 26.85 -5.03 7.35
C THR A 195 28.08 -4.90 6.46
N GLY A 196 27.89 -4.52 5.19
CA GLY A 196 28.93 -4.51 4.16
C GLY A 196 29.46 -5.89 3.76
N LYS A 197 28.83 -6.96 4.25
CA LYS A 197 29.17 -8.34 3.86
C LYS A 197 28.43 -8.75 2.60
N GLU A 198 28.99 -9.70 1.86
CA GLU A 198 28.33 -10.28 0.70
C GLU A 198 27.03 -10.98 1.10
N LEU A 199 25.98 -10.77 0.30
CA LEU A 199 24.67 -11.36 0.53
C LEU A 199 24.61 -12.77 -0.06
N ASN A 200 23.98 -13.69 0.66
CA ASN A 200 23.66 -15.02 0.15
C ASN A 200 22.35 -14.96 -0.65
N ILE A 201 22.47 -14.82 -1.98
CA ILE A 201 21.33 -14.67 -2.89
C ILE A 201 20.89 -16.05 -3.39
N ALA A 202 19.60 -16.37 -3.25
CA ALA A 202 19.02 -17.60 -3.78
C ALA A 202 18.98 -17.55 -5.33
N SER A 203 18.94 -18.74 -5.94
CA SER A 203 18.76 -18.81 -7.40
C SER A 203 17.38 -18.30 -7.82
N ASN A 204 17.28 -17.81 -9.05
CA ASN A 204 16.01 -17.35 -9.63
C ASN A 204 14.93 -18.43 -9.60
N GLU A 205 15.32 -19.70 -9.81
CA GLU A 205 14.41 -20.85 -9.76
C GLU A 205 13.82 -21.04 -8.35
N VAL A 206 14.65 -20.97 -7.31
CA VAL A 206 14.20 -21.09 -5.91
C VAL A 206 13.34 -19.89 -5.52
N ALA A 207 13.73 -18.69 -5.94
CA ALA A 207 13.00 -17.47 -5.64
C ALA A 207 11.60 -17.50 -6.27
N GLU A 208 11.49 -17.84 -7.56
CA GLU A 208 10.21 -17.94 -8.27
C GLU A 208 9.32 -19.05 -7.71
N LYS A 209 9.89 -20.22 -7.42
CA LYS A 209 9.14 -21.30 -6.77
C LYS A 209 8.57 -20.86 -5.42
N THR A 210 9.37 -20.19 -4.59
CA THR A 210 8.92 -19.70 -3.28
C THR A 210 7.80 -18.66 -3.42
N ALA A 211 7.91 -17.73 -4.38
CA ALA A 211 6.85 -16.77 -4.64
C ALA A 211 5.54 -17.45 -5.05
N GLN A 212 5.59 -18.45 -5.94
CA GLN A 212 4.42 -19.24 -6.35
C GLN A 212 3.83 -20.04 -5.19
N ASP A 213 4.67 -20.62 -4.31
CA ASP A 213 4.20 -21.33 -3.12
C ASP A 213 3.40 -20.38 -2.21
N TRP A 214 3.85 -19.11 -2.05
CA TRP A 214 3.12 -18.09 -1.30
C TRP A 214 1.78 -17.70 -1.95
N GLU A 215 1.74 -17.51 -3.27
CA GLU A 215 0.50 -17.20 -4.00
C GLU A 215 -0.55 -18.31 -3.84
N ASN A 216 -0.11 -19.56 -3.73
CA ASN A 216 -0.98 -20.73 -3.57
C ASN A 216 -1.23 -21.10 -2.11
N TYR A 217 -0.59 -20.42 -1.15
CA TYR A 217 -0.75 -20.70 0.27
C TYR A 217 -2.08 -20.14 0.77
N SER A 218 -3.04 -21.03 0.97
CA SER A 218 -4.35 -20.67 1.53
C SER A 218 -4.26 -20.62 3.05
N THR A 219 -4.41 -19.43 3.63
CA THR A 219 -4.56 -19.21 5.08
C THR A 219 -6.03 -19.08 5.44
#